data_1ae634155b86c38b9557c1ef9224107b
#
_entry.id   1ae634155b86c38b9557c1ef9224107b
#
_cell.length_a   1.000
_cell.length_b   1.000
_cell.length_c   1.000
_cell.angle_alpha   90.00
_cell.angle_beta   90.00
_cell.angle_gamma   90.00
#
_symmetry.space_group_name_H-M   'P 1'
#
loop_
_entity.id
_entity.type
_entity.pdbx_description
1 polymer ?
#
loop_
_entity_poly.entity_id
_entity_poly.type
_entity_poly.pdbx_seq_one_letter_code
_entity_poly.pdbx_strand_id
1 'polypeptide(L)'
;MGDAIGGDSGVVKLKPSRDARARAGHPWVYEGEISSVRGNPPDGSIVAVCSGSGSFIGRGYLNRASQIAVRLLTWKDEPVDNEWFARRLQDAFRYRDLVAPEARSCRLVHSEGDGLPGLIVDRYEGCLVFQFLTLGMDIRKDVLVRTSLELAGLKAAYERSDVRSRQYEGLEQQRGFLGAPFDASSIQIRENGFA
;
A
#
# COMPACT_ATOMS: atom_id res chain seq x y z
N MET A 1 22.17 -0.06 -8.74
CA MET A 1 22.57 -0.32 -7.35
C MET A 1 21.28 -0.27 -6.57
N GLY A 2 20.68 -1.42 -6.31
CA GLY A 2 19.39 -1.50 -5.61
C GLY A 2 19.63 -1.47 -4.12
N ASP A 3 19.22 -0.38 -3.47
CA ASP A 3 19.15 -0.34 -2.03
C ASP A 3 18.10 -1.33 -1.55
N ALA A 4 18.54 -2.35 -0.82
CA ALA A 4 17.70 -3.25 -0.10
C ALA A 4 16.91 -2.43 0.94
N ILE A 5 15.61 -2.19 0.68
CA ILE A 5 14.68 -1.55 1.62
C ILE A 5 14.28 -2.62 2.64
N GLY A 6 15.20 -3.02 3.50
CA GLY A 6 15.04 -4.16 4.40
C GLY A 6 15.47 -3.91 5.85
N GLY A 7 15.48 -2.65 6.32
CA GLY A 7 15.75 -2.32 7.71
C GLY A 7 14.89 -1.17 8.20
N ASP A 8 14.53 -1.14 9.49
CA ASP A 8 13.85 0.01 10.08
C ASP A 8 14.76 1.24 9.97
N SER A 9 14.30 2.25 9.23
CA SER A 9 15.03 3.52 9.10
C SER A 9 14.94 4.36 10.38
N GLY A 10 14.03 4.01 11.31
CA GLY A 10 13.83 4.74 12.56
C GLY A 10 12.72 4.16 13.43
N VAL A 11 12.53 4.80 14.59
CA VAL A 11 11.53 4.41 15.58
C VAL A 11 10.60 5.57 15.89
N VAL A 12 9.29 5.32 15.74
CA VAL A 12 8.22 6.23 16.16
C VAL A 12 7.73 5.80 17.53
N LYS A 13 7.80 6.70 18.50
CA LYS A 13 7.29 6.47 19.85
C LYS A 13 5.96 7.20 20.03
N LEU A 14 4.93 6.51 20.49
CA LEU A 14 3.63 7.08 20.76
C LEU A 14 3.60 7.77 22.13
N LYS A 15 2.69 8.71 22.30
CA LYS A 15 2.40 9.35 23.61
C LYS A 15 1.80 8.30 24.56
N PRO A 16 2.01 8.44 25.88
CA PRO A 16 1.34 7.60 26.86
C PRO A 16 -0.17 7.58 26.64
N SER A 17 -0.78 6.40 26.77
CA SER A 17 -2.23 6.17 26.60
C SER A 17 -2.80 6.47 25.18
N ARG A 18 -1.95 6.66 24.16
CA ARG A 18 -2.38 6.86 22.76
C ARG A 18 -2.12 5.66 21.86
N ASP A 19 -1.75 4.52 22.43
CA ASP A 19 -1.41 3.30 21.71
C ASP A 19 -2.54 2.26 21.63
N ALA A 20 -3.66 2.49 22.29
CA ALA A 20 -4.75 1.52 22.38
C ALA A 20 -5.32 1.12 21.02
N ARG A 21 -5.55 2.07 20.11
CA ARG A 21 -6.07 1.81 18.76
C ARG A 21 -5.09 0.99 17.93
N ALA A 22 -3.82 1.39 17.92
CA ALA A 22 -2.78 0.68 17.18
C ALA A 22 -2.61 -0.76 17.69
N ARG A 23 -2.64 -0.98 19.02
CA ARG A 23 -2.61 -2.31 19.63
C ARG A 23 -3.84 -3.15 19.30
N ALA A 24 -4.99 -2.52 19.12
CA ALA A 24 -6.24 -3.18 18.74
C ALA A 24 -6.32 -3.51 17.23
N GLY A 25 -5.24 -3.30 16.47
CA GLY A 25 -5.17 -3.63 15.05
C GLY A 25 -5.58 -2.48 14.11
N HIS A 26 -5.78 -1.25 14.61
CA HIS A 26 -6.07 -0.13 13.74
C HIS A 26 -4.79 0.34 13.03
N PRO A 27 -4.79 0.43 11.68
CA PRO A 27 -3.55 0.68 10.92
C PRO A 27 -3.07 2.14 10.95
N TRP A 28 -3.86 3.09 11.45
CA TRP A 28 -3.54 4.50 11.38
C TRP A 28 -3.02 5.05 12.71
N VAL A 29 -1.85 5.67 12.65
CA VAL A 29 -1.27 6.48 13.72
C VAL A 29 -1.29 7.93 13.26
N TYR A 30 -2.00 8.79 14.01
CA TYR A 30 -2.06 10.21 13.71
C TYR A 30 -0.85 10.96 14.27
N GLU A 31 -0.49 12.09 13.62
CA GLU A 31 0.57 12.97 14.08
C GLU A 31 0.42 13.34 15.57
N GLY A 32 -0.78 13.69 15.99
CA GLY A 32 -1.09 14.06 17.37
C GLY A 32 -0.86 12.95 18.41
N GLU A 33 -0.73 11.67 17.98
CA GLU A 33 -0.46 10.50 18.83
C GLU A 33 1.05 10.27 19.04
N ILE A 34 1.92 10.90 18.23
CA ILE A 34 3.37 10.68 18.23
C ILE A 34 4.01 11.58 19.32
N SER A 35 4.87 10.97 20.13
CA SER A 35 5.71 11.66 21.11
C SER A 35 7.08 12.05 20.52
N SER A 36 7.70 11.14 19.76
CA SER A 36 9.00 11.38 19.15
C SER A 36 9.26 10.42 17.96
N VAL A 37 10.13 10.87 17.06
CA VAL A 37 10.67 10.06 15.96
C VAL A 37 12.18 10.04 16.11
N ARG A 38 12.78 8.84 16.20
CA ARG A 38 14.23 8.64 16.31
C ARG A 38 14.79 8.10 15.00
N GLY A 39 16.09 8.40 14.74
CA GLY A 39 16.81 7.94 13.54
C GLY A 39 16.62 8.83 12.31
N ASN A 40 15.79 9.89 12.41
CA ASN A 40 15.47 10.82 11.31
C ASN A 40 15.18 10.12 9.95
N PRO A 41 14.26 9.12 9.92
CA PRO A 41 13.95 8.40 8.71
C PRO A 41 13.37 9.34 7.65
N PRO A 42 13.70 9.19 6.36
CA PRO A 42 13.00 9.87 5.28
C PRO A 42 11.50 9.52 5.27
N ASP A 43 10.66 10.43 4.78
CA ASP A 43 9.24 10.12 4.60
C ASP A 43 9.07 9.01 3.54
N GLY A 44 8.11 8.11 3.76
CA GLY A 44 7.92 6.89 3.01
C GLY A 44 8.71 5.68 3.53
N SER A 45 9.71 5.89 4.41
CA SER A 45 10.51 4.80 5.00
C SER A 45 9.70 3.93 5.96
N ILE A 46 10.09 2.66 6.05
CA ILE A 46 9.58 1.75 7.08
C ILE A 46 10.19 2.13 8.43
N VAL A 47 9.34 2.23 9.44
CA VAL A 47 9.68 2.54 10.82
C VAL A 47 9.05 1.55 11.78
N ALA A 48 9.72 1.28 12.88
CA ALA A 48 9.10 0.59 14.01
C ALA A 48 8.22 1.59 14.80
N VAL A 49 7.07 1.14 15.26
CA VAL A 49 6.18 1.90 16.16
C VAL A 49 6.18 1.26 17.52
N CYS A 50 6.45 2.06 18.55
CA CYS A 50 6.49 1.64 19.94
C CYS A 50 5.54 2.47 20.80
N SER A 51 5.06 1.88 21.88
CA SER A 51 4.26 2.58 22.91
C SER A 51 5.06 3.67 23.64
N GLY A 52 4.38 4.45 24.47
CA GLY A 52 5.01 5.39 25.38
C GLY A 52 5.98 4.75 26.39
N SER A 53 5.79 3.47 26.74
CA SER A 53 6.72 2.68 27.56
C SER A 53 7.87 2.05 26.79
N GLY A 54 7.86 2.10 25.45
CA GLY A 54 8.88 1.51 24.60
C GLY A 54 8.57 0.10 24.08
N SER A 55 7.41 -0.48 24.41
CA SER A 55 7.01 -1.79 23.89
C SER A 55 6.69 -1.69 22.40
N PHE A 56 7.18 -2.65 21.60
CA PHE A 56 6.88 -2.76 20.18
C PHE A 56 5.36 -2.92 19.93
N ILE A 57 4.86 -2.27 18.88
CA ILE A 57 3.46 -2.34 18.44
C ILE A 57 3.39 -2.91 17.02
N GLY A 58 4.21 -2.41 16.10
CA GLY A 58 4.18 -2.82 14.70
C GLY A 58 5.18 -2.07 13.85
N ARG A 59 5.17 -2.36 12.54
CA ARG A 59 5.92 -1.62 11.51
C ARG A 59 4.99 -1.04 10.47
N GLY A 60 5.36 0.12 9.96
CA GLY A 60 4.63 0.82 8.92
C GLY A 60 5.49 1.88 8.26
N TYR A 61 4.95 2.58 7.29
CA TYR A 61 5.66 3.70 6.68
C TYR A 61 5.25 5.04 7.30
N LEU A 62 6.24 5.92 7.44
CA LEU A 62 6.09 7.27 7.97
C LEU A 62 5.85 8.28 6.84
N ASN A 63 4.94 9.23 7.05
CA ASN A 63 4.80 10.43 6.22
C ASN A 63 4.39 11.62 7.08
N ARG A 64 5.29 12.57 7.27
CA ARG A 64 5.06 13.77 8.10
C ARG A 64 4.17 14.81 7.42
N ALA A 65 3.98 14.73 6.11
CA ALA A 65 3.06 15.61 5.37
C ALA A 65 1.59 15.22 5.62
N SER A 66 1.33 13.99 6.08
CA SER A 66 -0.01 13.46 6.29
C SER A 66 -0.43 13.57 7.76
N GLN A 67 -1.70 13.90 8.01
CA GLN A 67 -2.28 13.78 9.36
C GLN A 67 -2.24 12.34 9.89
N ILE A 68 -2.35 11.34 9.00
CA ILE A 68 -2.10 9.93 9.33
C ILE A 68 -0.59 9.70 9.12
N ALA A 69 0.18 10.08 10.13
CA ALA A 69 1.63 10.13 10.02
C ALA A 69 2.30 8.75 9.87
N VAL A 70 1.70 7.69 10.43
CA VAL A 70 2.16 6.31 10.15
C VAL A 70 0.98 5.44 9.77
N ARG A 71 1.17 4.64 8.71
CA ARG A 71 0.27 3.53 8.39
C ARG A 71 0.97 2.22 8.67
N LEU A 72 0.44 1.50 9.67
CA LEU A 72 0.94 0.19 10.07
C LEU A 72 0.63 -0.85 8.98
N LEU A 73 1.62 -1.66 8.68
CA LEU A 73 1.59 -2.74 7.71
C LEU A 73 1.53 -4.10 8.39
N THR A 74 2.23 -4.23 9.52
CA THR A 74 2.28 -5.46 10.32
C THR A 74 2.38 -5.15 11.81
N TRP A 75 1.80 -6.04 12.64
CA TRP A 75 1.92 -6.04 14.10
C TRP A 75 2.92 -7.09 14.59
N LYS A 76 3.56 -7.77 13.65
CA LYS A 76 4.63 -8.72 13.93
C LYS A 76 5.99 -8.01 13.83
N ASP A 77 6.94 -8.48 14.61
CA ASP A 77 8.34 -8.05 14.51
C ASP A 77 9.02 -8.82 13.36
N GLU A 78 8.71 -8.42 12.13
CA GLU A 78 9.19 -9.01 10.90
C GLU A 78 9.68 -7.91 9.92
N PRO A 79 10.63 -8.19 9.03
CA PRO A 79 11.04 -7.24 7.99
C PRO A 79 9.87 -6.90 7.06
N VAL A 80 9.75 -5.61 6.69
CA VAL A 80 8.82 -5.13 5.67
C VAL A 80 9.64 -4.73 4.44
N ASP A 81 9.96 -5.71 3.65
CA ASP A 81 10.76 -5.62 2.43
C ASP A 81 9.94 -5.95 1.17
N ASN A 82 10.60 -6.06 0.02
CA ASN A 82 9.92 -6.40 -1.24
C ASN A 82 9.23 -7.77 -1.21
N GLU A 83 9.80 -8.74 -0.49
CA GLU A 83 9.20 -10.06 -0.34
C GLU A 83 7.95 -10.01 0.52
N TRP A 84 7.95 -9.16 1.55
CA TRP A 84 6.77 -8.91 2.36
C TRP A 84 5.62 -8.36 1.50
N PHE A 85 5.89 -7.34 0.67
CA PHE A 85 4.89 -6.78 -0.25
C PHE A 85 4.40 -7.81 -1.26
N ALA A 86 5.31 -8.63 -1.81
CA ALA A 86 4.95 -9.71 -2.74
C ALA A 86 4.00 -10.73 -2.10
N ARG A 87 4.28 -11.17 -0.87
CA ARG A 87 3.39 -12.08 -0.13
C ARG A 87 2.00 -11.46 0.10
N ARG A 88 1.93 -10.16 0.47
CA ARG A 88 0.63 -9.48 0.67
C ARG A 88 -0.18 -9.35 -0.61
N LEU A 89 0.48 -9.03 -1.72
CA LEU A 89 -0.18 -9.04 -3.03
C LEU A 89 -0.70 -10.42 -3.39
N GLN A 90 0.12 -11.46 -3.20
CA GLN A 90 -0.28 -12.84 -3.47
C GLN A 90 -1.49 -13.27 -2.61
N ASP A 91 -1.50 -12.93 -1.32
CA ASP A 91 -2.64 -13.21 -0.43
C ASP A 91 -3.92 -12.52 -0.94
N ALA A 92 -3.83 -11.25 -1.34
CA ALA A 92 -4.95 -10.48 -1.85
C ALA A 92 -5.49 -11.08 -3.17
N PHE A 93 -4.62 -11.42 -4.11
CA PHE A 93 -5.00 -12.06 -5.38
C PHE A 93 -5.65 -13.42 -5.15
N ARG A 94 -5.01 -14.27 -4.34
CA ARG A 94 -5.55 -15.58 -3.99
C ARG A 94 -6.93 -15.51 -3.33
N TYR A 95 -7.15 -14.51 -2.48
CA TYR A 95 -8.47 -14.30 -1.89
C TYR A 95 -9.55 -14.04 -2.96
N ARG A 96 -9.25 -13.22 -3.99
CA ARG A 96 -10.19 -12.95 -5.10
C ARG A 96 -10.43 -14.19 -5.96
N ASP A 97 -9.40 -14.98 -6.22
CA ASP A 97 -9.56 -16.25 -6.95
C ASP A 97 -10.47 -17.23 -6.19
N LEU A 98 -10.47 -17.19 -4.86
CA LEU A 98 -11.36 -18.03 -4.04
C LEU A 98 -12.80 -17.53 -4.00
N VAL A 99 -13.02 -16.21 -3.91
CA VAL A 99 -14.37 -15.65 -3.69
C VAL A 99 -15.07 -15.27 -5.00
N ALA A 100 -14.34 -15.08 -6.08
CA ALA A 100 -14.85 -14.67 -7.39
C ALA A 100 -14.05 -15.29 -8.54
N PRO A 101 -13.94 -16.64 -8.66
CA PRO A 101 -13.05 -17.32 -9.60
C PRO A 101 -13.34 -16.98 -11.06
N GLU A 102 -14.59 -16.67 -11.40
CA GLU A 102 -15.02 -16.34 -12.76
C GLU A 102 -14.87 -14.84 -13.11
N ALA A 103 -14.54 -13.99 -12.13
CA ALA A 103 -14.48 -12.55 -12.34
C ALA A 103 -13.22 -12.15 -13.09
N ARG A 104 -13.38 -11.69 -14.33
CA ARG A 104 -12.29 -11.12 -15.15
C ARG A 104 -12.07 -9.64 -14.89
N SER A 105 -13.07 -8.96 -14.34
CA SER A 105 -12.99 -7.57 -13.91
C SER A 105 -13.39 -7.50 -12.45
N CYS A 106 -12.44 -7.15 -11.58
CA CYS A 106 -12.67 -7.08 -10.14
C CYS A 106 -11.56 -6.28 -9.45
N ARG A 107 -11.83 -5.82 -8.22
CA ARG A 107 -10.81 -5.25 -7.35
C ARG A 107 -9.94 -6.34 -6.75
N LEU A 108 -8.66 -6.35 -7.12
CA LEU A 108 -7.67 -7.33 -6.63
C LEU A 108 -7.08 -6.90 -5.28
N VAL A 109 -6.84 -5.60 -5.09
CA VAL A 109 -6.32 -5.05 -3.82
C VAL A 109 -7.17 -3.88 -3.38
N HIS A 110 -7.61 -3.89 -2.12
CA HIS A 110 -8.45 -2.87 -1.52
C HIS A 110 -7.81 -2.28 -0.26
N SER A 111 -6.68 -1.59 -0.43
CA SER A 111 -6.08 -0.74 0.61
C SER A 111 -5.93 -1.46 1.97
N GLU A 112 -6.40 -0.84 3.05
CA GLU A 112 -6.36 -1.37 4.41
C GLU A 112 -7.03 -2.74 4.54
N GLY A 113 -8.06 -3.02 3.73
CA GLY A 113 -8.77 -4.30 3.75
C GLY A 113 -7.87 -5.49 3.40
N ASP A 114 -6.83 -5.26 2.60
CA ASP A 114 -5.85 -6.28 2.22
C ASP A 114 -4.48 -6.08 2.89
N GLY A 115 -4.40 -5.20 3.91
CA GLY A 115 -3.17 -4.90 4.62
C GLY A 115 -2.12 -4.14 3.80
N LEU A 116 -2.57 -3.45 2.73
CA LEU A 116 -1.74 -2.61 1.85
C LEU A 116 -2.29 -1.17 1.82
N PRO A 117 -2.27 -0.44 2.97
CA PRO A 117 -2.88 0.87 3.11
C PRO A 117 -2.48 1.83 1.99
N GLY A 118 -3.47 2.37 1.27
CA GLY A 118 -3.24 3.32 0.19
C GLY A 118 -2.94 2.71 -1.19
N LEU A 119 -2.97 1.37 -1.33
CA LEU A 119 -2.89 0.71 -2.63
C LEU A 119 -4.26 0.20 -3.08
N ILE A 120 -4.66 0.56 -4.29
CA ILE A 120 -5.79 -0.06 -4.98
C ILE A 120 -5.28 -0.67 -6.28
N VAL A 121 -5.69 -1.90 -6.57
CA VAL A 121 -5.42 -2.58 -7.84
C VAL A 121 -6.73 -3.16 -8.34
N ASP A 122 -7.19 -2.68 -9.48
CA ASP A 122 -8.35 -3.20 -10.18
C ASP A 122 -7.91 -3.94 -11.45
N ARG A 123 -8.49 -5.10 -11.72
CA ARG A 123 -8.34 -5.83 -12.98
C ARG A 123 -9.53 -5.52 -13.88
N TYR A 124 -9.24 -5.13 -15.10
CA TYR A 124 -10.21 -4.98 -16.17
C TYR A 124 -9.76 -5.84 -17.36
N GLU A 125 -10.28 -7.07 -17.44
CA GLU A 125 -9.89 -8.07 -18.45
C GLU A 125 -8.35 -8.25 -18.53
N GLY A 126 -7.71 -7.79 -19.57
CA GLY A 126 -6.26 -7.91 -19.82
C GLY A 126 -5.37 -6.80 -19.24
N CYS A 127 -5.93 -5.92 -18.38
CA CYS A 127 -5.22 -4.76 -17.84
C CYS A 127 -5.37 -4.64 -16.33
N LEU A 128 -4.31 -4.20 -15.64
CA LEU A 128 -4.35 -3.76 -14.26
C LEU A 128 -4.39 -2.23 -14.17
N VAL A 129 -5.27 -1.71 -13.32
CA VAL A 129 -5.36 -0.28 -13.02
C VAL A 129 -4.97 -0.05 -11.56
N PHE A 130 -3.98 0.81 -11.35
CA PHE A 130 -3.42 1.11 -10.04
C PHE A 130 -3.82 2.49 -9.55
N GLN A 131 -4.05 2.60 -8.24
CA GLN A 131 -4.07 3.87 -7.53
C GLN A 131 -3.09 3.79 -6.36
N PHE A 132 -2.09 4.68 -6.36
CA PHE A 132 -1.15 4.88 -5.27
C PHE A 132 -1.57 6.12 -4.50
N LEU A 133 -2.32 5.93 -3.41
CA LEU A 133 -2.98 7.01 -2.68
C LEU A 133 -2.13 7.60 -1.58
N THR A 134 -1.00 6.94 -1.24
CA THR A 134 -0.13 7.31 -0.12
C THR A 134 1.33 7.29 -0.54
N LEU A 135 2.16 8.12 0.12
CA LEU A 135 3.59 8.20 -0.18
C LEU A 135 4.28 6.84 -0.05
N GLY A 136 3.96 6.08 1.01
CA GLY A 136 4.57 4.78 1.23
C GLY A 136 4.33 3.77 0.11
N MET A 137 3.17 3.81 -0.56
CA MET A 137 2.88 2.98 -1.73
C MET A 137 3.44 3.57 -3.01
N ASP A 138 3.40 4.90 -3.16
CA ASP A 138 3.88 5.58 -4.36
C ASP A 138 5.38 5.35 -4.62
N ILE A 139 6.22 5.44 -3.58
CA ILE A 139 7.67 5.20 -3.71
C ILE A 139 8.03 3.73 -3.98
N ARG A 140 7.08 2.80 -3.79
CA ARG A 140 7.22 1.36 -4.07
C ARG A 140 6.53 0.92 -5.35
N LYS A 141 6.10 1.89 -6.15
CA LYS A 141 5.32 1.67 -7.38
C LYS A 141 5.91 0.58 -8.27
N ASP A 142 7.21 0.66 -8.57
CA ASP A 142 7.87 -0.26 -9.50
C ASP A 142 7.78 -1.72 -9.06
N VAL A 143 8.03 -1.99 -7.77
CA VAL A 143 7.95 -3.37 -7.26
C VAL A 143 6.52 -3.85 -7.18
N LEU A 144 5.58 -2.99 -6.78
CA LEU A 144 4.17 -3.34 -6.66
C LEU A 144 3.55 -3.63 -8.03
N VAL A 145 3.85 -2.82 -9.05
CA VAL A 145 3.37 -3.02 -10.42
C VAL A 145 3.94 -4.30 -11.02
N ARG A 146 5.28 -4.47 -10.97
CA ARG A 146 5.93 -5.66 -11.53
C ARG A 146 5.37 -6.94 -10.90
N THR A 147 5.33 -7.02 -9.58
CA THR A 147 4.82 -8.19 -8.87
C THR A 147 3.36 -8.47 -9.20
N SER A 148 2.51 -7.43 -9.26
CA SER A 148 1.09 -7.61 -9.60
C SER A 148 0.90 -8.10 -11.03
N LEU A 149 1.68 -7.59 -11.99
CA LEU A 149 1.66 -8.05 -13.40
C LEU A 149 2.09 -9.51 -13.50
N GLU A 150 3.14 -9.90 -12.78
CA GLU A 150 3.61 -11.29 -12.72
C GLU A 150 2.54 -12.23 -12.15
N LEU A 151 1.91 -11.86 -11.02
CA LEU A 151 0.83 -12.62 -10.38
C LEU A 151 -0.41 -12.75 -11.29
N ALA A 152 -0.76 -11.70 -12.01
CA ALA A 152 -1.91 -11.68 -12.92
C ALA A 152 -1.62 -12.37 -14.27
N GLY A 153 -0.36 -12.63 -14.63
CA GLY A 153 0.03 -13.08 -15.97
C GLY A 153 -0.24 -12.03 -17.06
N LEU A 154 -0.23 -10.74 -16.70
CA LEU A 154 -0.56 -9.62 -17.58
C LEU A 154 0.67 -8.77 -17.88
N LYS A 155 0.57 -7.94 -18.94
CA LYS A 155 1.63 -6.99 -19.34
C LYS A 155 1.15 -5.53 -19.33
N ALA A 156 -0.17 -5.33 -19.41
CA ALA A 156 -0.77 -4.01 -19.49
C ALA A 156 -1.09 -3.48 -18.09
N ALA A 157 -0.62 -2.29 -17.77
CA ALA A 157 -0.92 -1.60 -16.53
C ALA A 157 -1.07 -0.10 -16.75
N TYR A 158 -2.01 0.50 -16.02
CA TYR A 158 -2.29 1.93 -16.06
C TYR A 158 -2.41 2.50 -14.66
N GLU A 159 -1.92 3.70 -14.43
CA GLU A 159 -2.10 4.46 -13.19
C GLU A 159 -3.27 5.42 -13.29
N ARG A 160 -4.14 5.40 -12.28
CA ARG A 160 -5.26 6.32 -12.06
C ARG A 160 -5.16 6.96 -10.68
N SER A 161 -4.01 7.57 -10.38
CA SER A 161 -3.74 8.29 -9.13
C SER A 161 -4.09 9.79 -9.25
N ASP A 162 -5.05 10.13 -10.12
CA ASP A 162 -5.53 11.49 -10.40
C ASP A 162 -6.64 11.93 -9.41
N VAL A 163 -6.43 11.67 -8.11
CA VAL A 163 -7.38 11.96 -7.03
C VAL A 163 -6.84 13.03 -6.08
N ARG A 164 -7.75 13.89 -5.58
CA ARG A 164 -7.38 15.02 -4.70
C ARG A 164 -6.78 14.59 -3.36
N SER A 165 -7.12 13.40 -2.86
CA SER A 165 -6.61 12.90 -1.58
C SER A 165 -5.09 12.77 -1.52
N ARG A 166 -4.41 12.62 -2.67
CA ARG A 166 -2.94 12.58 -2.74
C ARG A 166 -2.27 13.85 -2.22
N GLN A 167 -2.94 14.99 -2.31
CA GLN A 167 -2.41 16.27 -1.79
C GLN A 167 -2.19 16.22 -0.27
N TYR A 168 -3.01 15.45 0.46
CA TYR A 168 -2.83 15.25 1.92
C TYR A 168 -1.63 14.37 2.26
N GLU A 169 -1.06 13.72 1.26
CA GLU A 169 0.17 12.91 1.37
C GLU A 169 1.41 13.64 0.82
N GLY A 170 1.26 14.90 0.38
CA GLY A 170 2.32 15.64 -0.28
C GLY A 170 2.63 15.17 -1.70
N LEU A 171 1.67 14.50 -2.35
CA LEU A 171 1.83 13.90 -3.68
C LEU A 171 1.03 14.67 -4.74
N GLU A 172 1.59 14.77 -5.93
CA GLU A 172 0.89 15.27 -7.11
C GLU A 172 -0.05 14.20 -7.69
N GLN A 173 -1.07 14.64 -8.40
CA GLN A 173 -1.93 13.75 -9.17
C GLN A 173 -1.15 13.15 -10.34
N GLN A 174 -1.32 11.85 -10.57
CA GLN A 174 -0.62 11.12 -11.63
C GLN A 174 -1.56 10.18 -12.37
N ARG A 175 -1.33 10.05 -13.68
CA ARG A 175 -1.95 9.05 -14.53
C ARG A 175 -1.04 8.70 -15.70
N GLY A 176 -1.12 7.47 -16.18
CA GLY A 176 -0.31 7.04 -17.33
C GLY A 176 -0.09 5.54 -17.38
N PHE A 177 0.55 5.09 -18.44
CA PHE A 177 0.93 3.69 -18.57
C PHE A 177 2.08 3.35 -17.62
N LEU A 178 1.96 2.20 -16.93
CA LEU A 178 2.97 1.62 -16.04
C LEU A 178 3.56 0.31 -16.60
N GLY A 179 2.91 -0.26 -17.60
CA GLY A 179 3.32 -1.47 -18.29
C GLY A 179 3.27 -1.26 -19.80
N ALA A 180 3.06 -2.36 -20.54
CA ALA A 180 2.89 -2.27 -21.98
C ALA A 180 1.68 -1.36 -22.32
N PRO A 181 1.83 -0.46 -23.30
CA PRO A 181 0.70 0.34 -23.77
C PRO A 181 -0.40 -0.57 -24.33
N PHE A 182 -1.65 -0.19 -24.15
CA PHE A 182 -2.81 -0.88 -24.71
C PHE A 182 -3.87 0.14 -25.11
N ASP A 183 -4.78 -0.25 -25.99
CA ASP A 183 -5.92 0.59 -26.36
C ASP A 183 -6.98 0.54 -25.25
N ALA A 184 -7.02 1.60 -24.45
CA ALA A 184 -7.98 1.74 -23.36
C ALA A 184 -9.39 2.14 -23.84
N SER A 185 -9.58 2.48 -25.13
CA SER A 185 -10.87 2.89 -25.69
C SER A 185 -11.85 1.74 -25.88
N SER A 186 -11.38 0.50 -25.78
CA SER A 186 -12.14 -0.71 -26.15
C SER A 186 -12.10 -1.82 -25.11
N ILE A 187 -11.85 -1.52 -23.82
CA ILE A 187 -11.96 -2.55 -22.78
C ILE A 187 -13.45 -2.86 -22.56
N GLN A 188 -13.90 -3.98 -23.10
CA GLN A 188 -15.22 -4.52 -22.80
C GLN A 188 -15.16 -5.31 -21.50
N ILE A 189 -15.95 -4.93 -20.53
CA ILE A 189 -16.12 -5.70 -19.28
C ILE A 189 -17.44 -6.47 -19.33
N ARG A 190 -17.45 -7.67 -18.76
CA ARG A 190 -18.67 -8.43 -18.52
C ARG A 190 -18.96 -8.46 -17.03
N GLU A 191 -20.11 -7.96 -16.65
CA GLU A 191 -20.57 -7.98 -15.28
C GLU A 191 -22.03 -8.45 -15.23
N ASN A 192 -22.34 -9.48 -14.44
CA ASN A 192 -23.67 -10.04 -14.27
C ASN A 192 -24.39 -10.41 -15.60
N GLY A 193 -23.63 -10.83 -16.61
CA GLY A 193 -24.16 -11.21 -17.93
C GLY A 193 -24.37 -10.04 -18.90
N PHE A 194 -24.03 -8.82 -18.51
CA PHE A 194 -24.02 -7.62 -19.36
C PHE A 194 -22.60 -7.33 -19.86
N ALA A 195 -22.49 -6.86 -21.12
CA ALA A 195 -21.23 -6.40 -21.75
C ALA A 195 -21.28 -4.90 -22.00
#